data_c4f71dd91483917efe1a4be7708c604f
#
_entry.id   c4f71dd91483917efe1a4be7708c604f
#
_cell.length_a   1.000
_cell.length_b   1.000
_cell.length_c   1.000
_cell.angle_alpha   90.00
_cell.angle_beta   90.00
_cell.angle_gamma   90.00
#
_symmetry.space_group_name_H-M   'P 1'
#
loop_
_entity.id
_entity.type
_entity.pdbx_description
1 polymer ?
#
loop_
_entity_poly.entity_id
_entity_poly.type
_entity_poly.pdbx_seq_one_letter_code
_entity_poly.pdbx_strand_id
1 'polypeptide(L)'
;RYGEVGEYMRLELKMLLRNRRCKGALRNISIVIVAFSVALSFSSVYDGNFMTSFICVYNFAVFGMIILSQIMSFEGNYIDGLMSRKESIMSLLKAKYYTYSIGEIIPFILMIPAIIMNKLTLLGAFAWFFYTIGFIYFCFFQLAVYNKQTVPLNEKVTSRQTNSAIQMLVNFGAFGVPLILYSLLNSLLGETITYTIPVSYTHLTLPTNSLV
;
A
#
# COMPACT_ATOMS: atom_id res chain seq x y z
N ARG A 1 -1.11 18.24 -21.52
CA ARG A 1 -0.13 18.69 -20.52
C ARG A 1 -0.69 18.31 -19.15
N TYR A 2 -0.05 17.37 -18.47
CA TYR A 2 -0.57 16.76 -17.25
C TYR A 2 -0.25 17.58 -15.98
N GLY A 3 0.22 18.82 -16.09
CA GLY A 3 0.70 19.61 -14.94
C GLY A 3 1.92 18.97 -14.24
N GLU A 4 2.46 19.64 -13.21
CA GLU A 4 3.66 19.18 -12.48
C GLU A 4 3.49 17.79 -11.88
N VAL A 5 2.33 17.50 -11.28
CA VAL A 5 2.05 16.19 -10.64
C VAL A 5 2.08 15.05 -11.66
N GLY A 6 1.53 15.27 -12.87
CA GLY A 6 1.54 14.25 -13.92
C GLY A 6 2.93 13.95 -14.48
N GLU A 7 3.81 14.94 -14.53
CA GLU A 7 5.20 14.75 -14.93
C GLU A 7 5.96 13.93 -13.88
N TYR A 8 5.75 14.20 -12.59
CA TYR A 8 6.32 13.41 -11.52
C TYR A 8 5.79 11.98 -11.50
N MET A 9 4.49 11.76 -11.76
CA MET A 9 3.93 10.40 -11.91
C MET A 9 4.62 9.61 -13.04
N ARG A 10 4.85 10.27 -14.18
CA ARG A 10 5.56 9.66 -15.31
C ARG A 10 7.01 9.30 -14.97
N LEU A 11 7.69 10.16 -14.22
CA LEU A 11 9.06 9.90 -13.74
C LEU A 11 9.10 8.74 -12.77
N GLU A 12 8.14 8.67 -11.84
CA GLU A 12 8.01 7.58 -10.88
C GLU A 12 7.78 6.24 -11.58
N LEU A 13 6.86 6.17 -12.53
CA LEU A 13 6.64 4.97 -13.34
C LEU A 13 7.89 4.56 -14.12
N LYS A 14 8.62 5.51 -14.69
CA LYS A 14 9.89 5.22 -15.35
C LYS A 14 10.92 4.69 -14.38
N MET A 15 11.01 5.24 -13.16
CA MET A 15 11.91 4.77 -12.12
C MET A 15 11.60 3.32 -11.76
N LEU A 16 10.32 3.01 -11.48
CA LEU A 16 9.87 1.66 -11.14
C LEU A 16 10.16 0.64 -12.24
N LEU A 17 9.92 1.01 -13.50
CA LEU A 17 10.07 0.10 -14.63
C LEU A 17 11.49 0.00 -15.17
N ARG A 18 12.35 0.95 -14.88
CA ARG A 18 13.72 1.01 -15.44
C ARG A 18 14.77 0.48 -14.49
N ASN A 19 14.63 0.72 -13.20
CA ASN A 19 15.61 0.32 -12.20
C ASN A 19 15.54 -1.17 -11.89
N ARG A 20 16.71 -1.82 -11.84
CA ARG A 20 16.82 -3.27 -11.61
C ARG A 20 16.25 -3.70 -10.28
N ARG A 21 16.46 -2.91 -9.23
CA ARG A 21 15.95 -3.16 -7.88
C ARG A 21 14.43 -3.03 -7.81
N CYS A 22 13.88 -1.93 -8.34
CA CYS A 22 12.44 -1.70 -8.39
C CYS A 22 11.72 -2.76 -9.22
N LYS A 23 12.28 -3.15 -10.38
CA LYS A 23 11.77 -4.28 -11.18
C LYS A 23 11.75 -5.59 -10.40
N GLY A 24 12.81 -5.89 -9.67
CA GLY A 24 12.88 -7.08 -8.83
C GLY A 24 11.81 -7.07 -7.72
N ALA A 25 11.64 -5.92 -7.07
CA ALA A 25 10.61 -5.74 -6.05
C ALA A 25 9.20 -5.90 -6.65
N LEU A 26 8.89 -5.22 -7.77
CA LEU A 26 7.61 -5.33 -8.46
C LEU A 26 7.29 -6.78 -8.87
N ARG A 27 8.27 -7.50 -9.42
CA ARG A 27 8.09 -8.91 -9.78
C ARG A 27 7.74 -9.76 -8.57
N ASN A 28 8.48 -9.60 -7.47
CA ASN A 28 8.23 -10.37 -6.25
C ASN A 28 6.85 -10.03 -5.66
N ILE A 29 6.48 -8.75 -5.63
CA ILE A 29 5.15 -8.30 -5.21
C ILE A 29 4.06 -8.92 -6.09
N SER A 30 4.21 -8.88 -7.42
CA SER A 30 3.24 -9.46 -8.34
C SER A 30 3.04 -10.95 -8.11
N ILE A 31 4.12 -11.70 -7.86
CA ILE A 31 4.04 -13.13 -7.54
C ILE A 31 3.26 -13.34 -6.24
N VAL A 32 3.53 -12.55 -5.20
CA VAL A 32 2.85 -12.64 -3.91
C VAL A 32 1.36 -12.32 -4.06
N ILE A 33 1.02 -11.23 -4.75
CA ILE A 33 -0.38 -10.83 -4.99
C ILE A 33 -1.14 -11.92 -5.73
N VAL A 34 -0.58 -12.47 -6.80
CA VAL A 34 -1.21 -13.57 -7.56
C VAL A 34 -1.36 -14.81 -6.70
N ALA A 35 -0.33 -15.21 -5.95
CA ALA A 35 -0.37 -16.38 -5.10
C ALA A 35 -1.45 -16.28 -4.02
N PHE A 36 -1.56 -15.13 -3.33
CA PHE A 36 -2.60 -14.91 -2.31
C PHE A 36 -3.99 -14.78 -2.92
N SER A 37 -4.13 -14.14 -4.08
CA SER A 37 -5.42 -14.05 -4.77
C SER A 37 -5.93 -15.43 -5.21
N VAL A 38 -5.04 -16.28 -5.73
CA VAL A 38 -5.37 -17.68 -6.10
C VAL A 38 -5.67 -18.51 -4.85
N ALA A 39 -4.84 -18.37 -3.80
CA ALA A 39 -5.05 -19.10 -2.55
C ALA A 39 -6.40 -18.73 -1.91
N LEU A 40 -6.76 -17.45 -1.87
CA LEU A 40 -8.04 -17.00 -1.36
C LEU A 40 -9.21 -17.53 -2.19
N SER A 41 -9.07 -17.54 -3.52
CA SER A 41 -10.16 -17.97 -4.42
C SER A 41 -10.39 -19.47 -4.37
N PHE A 42 -9.33 -20.29 -4.42
CA PHE A 42 -9.46 -21.73 -4.67
C PHE A 42 -9.21 -22.60 -3.43
N SER A 43 -8.55 -22.09 -2.39
CA SER A 43 -8.27 -22.86 -1.17
C SER A 43 -9.37 -22.67 -0.13
N SER A 44 -9.79 -23.77 0.50
CA SER A 44 -10.68 -23.76 1.67
C SER A 44 -9.96 -23.57 3.00
N VAL A 45 -8.63 -23.58 2.99
CA VAL A 45 -7.80 -23.41 4.22
C VAL A 45 -7.99 -22.05 4.86
N TYR A 46 -8.35 -21.05 4.07
CA TYR A 46 -8.51 -19.66 4.50
C TYR A 46 -9.98 -19.25 4.67
N ASP A 47 -10.90 -20.23 4.66
CA ASP A 47 -12.31 -19.96 4.88
C ASP A 47 -12.57 -19.65 6.37
N GLY A 48 -12.78 -18.37 6.66
CA GLY A 48 -13.03 -17.83 7.99
C GLY A 48 -12.89 -16.32 7.98
N ASN A 49 -13.85 -15.61 8.58
CA ASN A 49 -13.94 -14.14 8.51
C ASN A 49 -12.62 -13.43 8.83
N PHE A 50 -11.90 -13.89 9.85
CA PHE A 50 -10.61 -13.30 10.22
C PHE A 50 -9.52 -13.60 9.18
N MET A 51 -9.35 -14.87 8.77
CA MET A 51 -8.29 -15.26 7.83
C MET A 51 -8.51 -14.68 6.44
N THR A 52 -9.75 -14.68 5.96
CA THR A 52 -10.12 -14.05 4.69
C THR A 52 -9.81 -12.56 4.71
N SER A 53 -10.19 -11.85 5.77
CA SER A 53 -9.90 -10.42 5.94
C SER A 53 -8.40 -10.15 6.05
N PHE A 54 -7.67 -10.98 6.79
CA PHE A 54 -6.22 -10.86 6.92
C PHE A 54 -5.51 -10.95 5.56
N ILE A 55 -5.85 -11.98 4.76
CA ILE A 55 -5.24 -12.18 3.45
C ILE A 55 -5.64 -11.05 2.49
N CYS A 56 -6.90 -10.58 2.56
CA CYS A 56 -7.38 -9.47 1.76
C CYS A 56 -6.59 -8.18 2.04
N VAL A 57 -6.47 -7.80 3.31
CA VAL A 57 -5.69 -6.61 3.73
C VAL A 57 -4.22 -6.76 3.36
N TYR A 58 -3.64 -7.93 3.60
CA TYR A 58 -2.25 -8.20 3.27
C TYR A 58 -2.00 -8.09 1.76
N ASN A 59 -2.90 -8.64 0.94
CA ASN A 59 -2.79 -8.60 -0.51
C ASN A 59 -2.81 -7.17 -1.06
N PHE A 60 -3.63 -6.28 -0.50
CA PHE A 60 -3.62 -4.87 -0.85
C PHE A 60 -2.38 -4.17 -0.30
N ALA A 61 -2.02 -4.40 0.93
CA ALA A 61 -0.97 -3.63 1.59
C ALA A 61 0.46 -4.05 1.20
N VAL A 62 0.68 -5.24 0.62
CA VAL A 62 2.02 -5.74 0.26
C VAL A 62 2.75 -4.81 -0.70
N PHE A 63 2.01 -4.16 -1.60
CA PHE A 63 2.57 -3.19 -2.52
C PHE A 63 3.13 -1.97 -1.78
N GLY A 64 2.33 -1.40 -0.89
CA GLY A 64 2.75 -0.29 -0.05
C GLY A 64 3.89 -0.66 0.91
N MET A 65 3.83 -1.84 1.53
CA MET A 65 4.88 -2.30 2.46
C MET A 65 6.26 -2.32 1.82
N ILE A 66 6.36 -2.84 0.61
CA ILE A 66 7.66 -3.07 -0.02
C ILE A 66 8.18 -1.81 -0.71
N ILE A 67 7.32 -1.03 -1.33
CA ILE A 67 7.75 0.12 -2.14
C ILE A 67 7.62 1.44 -1.37
N LEU A 68 6.44 1.72 -0.79
CA LEU A 68 6.20 2.99 -0.08
C LEU A 68 7.11 3.18 1.13
N SER A 69 7.38 2.13 1.90
CA SER A 69 8.27 2.21 3.06
C SER A 69 9.72 2.61 2.69
N GLN A 70 10.11 2.44 1.43
CA GLN A 70 11.45 2.76 0.92
C GLN A 70 11.46 3.93 -0.08
N ILE A 71 10.33 4.62 -0.24
CA ILE A 71 10.15 5.60 -1.32
C ILE A 71 11.18 6.75 -1.26
N MET A 72 11.50 7.23 -0.06
CA MET A 72 12.51 8.26 0.15
C MET A 72 13.93 7.70 0.06
N SER A 73 14.12 6.43 0.38
CA SER A 73 15.42 5.75 0.27
C SER A 73 15.88 5.61 -1.18
N PHE A 74 14.95 5.50 -2.13
CA PHE A 74 15.27 5.47 -3.57
C PHE A 74 15.71 6.83 -4.11
N GLU A 75 15.30 7.92 -3.47
CA GLU A 75 15.60 9.29 -3.89
C GLU A 75 16.70 9.96 -3.08
N GLY A 76 17.25 9.29 -2.07
CA GLY A 76 18.20 9.87 -1.15
C GLY A 76 19.37 10.62 -1.79
N ASN A 77 19.78 10.24 -3.00
CA ASN A 77 20.81 10.91 -3.78
C ASN A 77 20.30 12.10 -4.60
N TYR A 78 18.98 12.25 -4.78
CA TYR A 78 18.38 13.30 -5.61
C TYR A 78 17.64 14.36 -4.80
N ILE A 79 17.28 14.08 -3.55
CA ILE A 79 16.50 14.98 -2.70
C ILE A 79 17.19 16.33 -2.54
N ASP A 80 18.51 16.35 -2.30
CA ASP A 80 19.27 17.59 -2.17
C ASP A 80 19.24 18.43 -3.45
N GLY A 81 19.29 17.77 -4.61
CA GLY A 81 19.16 18.40 -5.92
C GLY A 81 17.75 18.96 -6.19
N LEU A 82 16.71 18.27 -5.74
CA LEU A 82 15.33 18.73 -5.86
C LEU A 82 15.04 19.89 -4.94
N MET A 83 15.55 19.85 -3.69
CA MET A 83 15.42 20.97 -2.74
C MET A 83 16.13 22.23 -3.23
N SER A 84 17.30 22.08 -3.87
CA SER A 84 18.06 23.23 -4.39
C SER A 84 17.35 23.92 -5.55
N ARG A 85 16.51 23.23 -6.29
CA ARG A 85 15.73 23.76 -7.43
C ARG A 85 14.39 24.39 -7.03
N LYS A 86 14.08 24.48 -5.74
CA LYS A 86 12.77 24.95 -5.23
C LYS A 86 11.58 24.19 -5.82
N GLU A 87 11.78 22.95 -6.26
CA GLU A 87 10.70 22.12 -6.75
C GLU A 87 9.75 21.76 -5.61
N SER A 88 8.47 21.66 -5.90
CA SER A 88 7.46 21.40 -4.89
C SER A 88 7.52 19.93 -4.42
N ILE A 89 8.12 19.71 -3.24
CA ILE A 89 8.15 18.41 -2.58
C ILE A 89 6.73 17.85 -2.41
N MET A 90 5.77 18.75 -2.17
CA MET A 90 4.37 18.36 -2.03
C MET A 90 3.81 17.79 -3.35
N SER A 91 4.15 18.36 -4.50
CA SER A 91 3.75 17.83 -5.81
C SER A 91 4.36 16.47 -6.07
N LEU A 92 5.60 16.25 -5.66
CA LEU A 92 6.27 14.95 -5.73
C LEU A 92 5.57 13.91 -4.85
N LEU A 93 5.29 14.22 -3.59
CA LEU A 93 4.59 13.32 -2.66
C LEU A 93 3.18 12.98 -3.16
N LYS A 94 2.44 13.95 -3.66
CA LYS A 94 1.12 13.73 -4.27
C LYS A 94 1.22 12.81 -5.49
N ALA A 95 2.19 13.03 -6.36
CA ALA A 95 2.41 12.19 -7.53
C ALA A 95 2.69 10.74 -7.14
N LYS A 96 3.54 10.53 -6.13
CA LYS A 96 3.81 9.20 -5.58
C LYS A 96 2.55 8.55 -5.02
N TYR A 97 1.83 9.25 -4.16
CA TYR A 97 0.59 8.75 -3.58
C TYR A 97 -0.40 8.30 -4.68
N TYR A 98 -0.66 9.13 -5.67
CA TYR A 98 -1.57 8.78 -6.78
C TYR A 98 -1.06 7.59 -7.61
N THR A 99 0.24 7.54 -7.92
CA THR A 99 0.82 6.45 -8.70
C THR A 99 0.61 5.10 -7.99
N TYR A 100 0.85 5.05 -6.69
CA TYR A 100 0.70 3.81 -5.91
C TYR A 100 -0.77 3.47 -5.63
N SER A 101 -1.62 4.46 -5.40
CA SER A 101 -3.07 4.23 -5.25
C SER A 101 -3.71 3.67 -6.53
N ILE A 102 -3.28 4.13 -7.70
CA ILE A 102 -3.71 3.54 -8.98
C ILE A 102 -3.20 2.11 -9.12
N GLY A 103 -1.99 1.82 -8.65
CA GLY A 103 -1.42 0.47 -8.65
C GLY A 103 -2.25 -0.56 -7.88
N GLU A 104 -3.00 -0.13 -6.84
CA GLU A 104 -3.89 -0.99 -6.05
C GLU A 104 -5.12 -1.52 -6.81
N ILE A 105 -5.42 -0.96 -7.95
CA ILE A 105 -6.48 -1.50 -8.83
C ILE A 105 -6.12 -2.91 -9.30
N ILE A 106 -4.84 -3.22 -9.47
CA ILE A 106 -4.38 -4.53 -9.94
C ILE A 106 -4.74 -5.65 -8.95
N PRO A 107 -4.35 -5.59 -7.66
CA PRO A 107 -4.78 -6.59 -6.69
C PRO A 107 -6.29 -6.65 -6.52
N PHE A 108 -7.01 -5.51 -6.63
CA PHE A 108 -8.47 -5.52 -6.58
C PHE A 108 -9.09 -6.37 -7.72
N ILE A 109 -8.61 -6.20 -8.95
CA ILE A 109 -9.07 -7.00 -10.11
C ILE A 109 -8.74 -8.48 -9.90
N LEU A 110 -7.58 -8.81 -9.36
CA LEU A 110 -7.16 -10.19 -9.09
C LEU A 110 -7.97 -10.86 -7.97
N MET A 111 -8.65 -10.09 -7.12
CA MET A 111 -9.53 -10.62 -6.08
C MET A 111 -10.98 -10.83 -6.53
N ILE A 112 -11.37 -10.42 -7.75
CA ILE A 112 -12.73 -10.63 -8.29
C ILE A 112 -13.15 -12.10 -8.26
N PRO A 113 -12.32 -13.10 -8.60
CA PRO A 113 -12.70 -14.50 -8.49
C PRO A 113 -13.13 -14.92 -7.07
N ALA A 114 -12.48 -14.40 -6.03
CA ALA A 114 -12.85 -14.69 -4.65
C ALA A 114 -14.22 -14.10 -4.29
N ILE A 115 -14.58 -12.94 -4.87
CA ILE A 115 -15.91 -12.34 -4.73
C ILE A 115 -16.97 -13.18 -5.43
N ILE A 116 -16.70 -13.65 -6.65
CA ILE A 116 -17.61 -14.50 -7.42
C ILE A 116 -17.87 -15.83 -6.69
N MET A 117 -16.87 -16.38 -6.01
CA MET A 117 -16.98 -17.61 -5.21
C MET A 117 -17.63 -17.39 -3.83
N ASN A 118 -18.13 -16.18 -3.54
CA ASN A 118 -18.75 -15.81 -2.26
C ASN A 118 -17.85 -15.99 -1.02
N LYS A 119 -16.53 -16.01 -1.20
CA LYS A 119 -15.57 -16.07 -0.10
C LYS A 119 -15.28 -14.70 0.50
N LEU A 120 -15.50 -13.65 -0.27
CA LEU A 120 -15.32 -12.26 0.13
C LEU A 120 -16.52 -11.45 -0.33
N THR A 121 -17.11 -10.66 0.56
CA THR A 121 -18.18 -9.73 0.19
C THR A 121 -17.61 -8.56 -0.61
N LEU A 122 -18.34 -8.12 -1.64
CA LEU A 122 -17.92 -6.97 -2.45
C LEU A 122 -17.70 -5.71 -1.58
N LEU A 123 -18.59 -5.49 -0.62
CA LEU A 123 -18.50 -4.38 0.33
C LEU A 123 -17.24 -4.50 1.20
N GLY A 124 -16.89 -5.71 1.65
CA GLY A 124 -15.65 -5.97 2.37
C GLY A 124 -14.40 -5.70 1.54
N ALA A 125 -14.39 -6.10 0.26
CA ALA A 125 -13.29 -5.82 -0.66
C ALA A 125 -13.07 -4.31 -0.83
N PHE A 126 -14.14 -3.53 -1.04
CA PHE A 126 -14.05 -2.06 -1.11
C PHE A 126 -13.61 -1.43 0.20
N ALA A 127 -14.13 -1.90 1.34
CA ALA A 127 -13.74 -1.39 2.65
C ALA A 127 -12.23 -1.55 2.88
N TRP A 128 -11.67 -2.72 2.61
CA TRP A 128 -10.23 -2.98 2.75
C TRP A 128 -9.38 -2.22 1.72
N PHE A 129 -9.87 -2.08 0.49
CA PHE A 129 -9.22 -1.27 -0.54
C PHE A 129 -9.08 0.18 -0.12
N PHE A 130 -10.17 0.83 0.30
CA PHE A 130 -10.12 2.23 0.75
C PHE A 130 -9.34 2.38 2.05
N TYR A 131 -9.44 1.44 2.97
CA TYR A 131 -8.65 1.43 4.18
C TYR A 131 -7.14 1.40 3.88
N THR A 132 -6.73 0.58 2.93
CA THR A 132 -5.32 0.48 2.52
C THR A 132 -4.82 1.79 1.93
N ILE A 133 -5.55 2.36 0.98
CA ILE A 133 -5.15 3.61 0.33
C ILE A 133 -5.17 4.78 1.32
N GLY A 134 -6.18 4.87 2.18
CA GLY A 134 -6.29 5.96 3.15
C GLY A 134 -5.32 5.82 4.31
N PHE A 135 -5.48 4.79 5.12
CA PHE A 135 -4.78 4.66 6.40
C PHE A 135 -3.41 4.00 6.28
N ILE A 136 -3.32 2.82 5.64
CA ILE A 136 -2.07 2.07 5.58
C ILE A 136 -1.01 2.86 4.80
N TYR A 137 -1.38 3.43 3.66
CA TYR A 137 -0.45 4.24 2.87
C TYR A 137 -0.02 5.50 3.61
N PHE A 138 -0.90 6.16 4.33
CA PHE A 138 -0.54 7.27 5.19
C PHE A 138 0.51 6.87 6.23
N CYS A 139 0.33 5.75 6.92
CA CYS A 139 1.32 5.23 7.87
C CYS A 139 2.68 4.96 7.21
N PHE A 140 2.69 4.38 6.01
CA PHE A 140 3.93 4.11 5.28
C PHE A 140 4.61 5.36 4.77
N PHE A 141 3.87 6.38 4.37
CA PHE A 141 4.45 7.68 4.04
C PHE A 141 5.11 8.34 5.25
N GLN A 142 4.49 8.29 6.42
CA GLN A 142 5.11 8.78 7.65
C GLN A 142 6.40 8.01 7.97
N LEU A 143 6.36 6.67 7.85
CA LEU A 143 7.55 5.85 8.05
C LEU A 143 8.67 6.21 7.07
N ALA A 144 8.35 6.47 5.81
CA ALA A 144 9.32 6.81 4.78
C ALA A 144 10.08 8.13 5.11
N VAL A 145 9.42 9.09 5.74
CA VAL A 145 10.06 10.35 6.18
C VAL A 145 11.10 10.08 7.28
N TYR A 146 10.85 9.13 8.17
CA TYR A 146 11.79 8.77 9.25
C TYR A 146 12.91 7.85 8.79
N ASN A 147 12.77 7.19 7.65
CA ASN A 147 13.76 6.25 7.13
C ASN A 147 14.86 7.00 6.37
N LYS A 148 15.97 7.29 7.05
CA LYS A 148 17.13 7.99 6.49
C LYS A 148 18.07 7.12 5.66
N GLN A 149 17.74 5.84 5.45
CA GLN A 149 18.63 4.92 4.72
C GLN A 149 18.53 5.15 3.22
N THR A 150 19.67 5.42 2.59
CA THR A 150 19.79 5.48 1.13
C THR A 150 20.02 4.07 0.58
N VAL A 151 19.27 3.73 -0.44
CA VAL A 151 19.32 2.40 -1.05
C VAL A 151 19.86 2.51 -2.47
N PRO A 152 20.96 1.80 -2.81
CA PRO A 152 21.50 1.83 -4.16
C PRO A 152 20.52 1.16 -5.13
N LEU A 153 20.14 1.89 -6.18
CA LEU A 153 19.15 1.45 -7.19
C LEU A 153 19.64 0.32 -8.11
N ASN A 154 20.96 0.19 -8.27
CA ASN A 154 21.58 -0.75 -9.20
C ASN A 154 21.91 -2.13 -8.60
N GLU A 155 21.73 -2.31 -7.29
CA GLU A 155 21.97 -3.56 -6.61
C GLU A 155 20.77 -4.51 -6.67
N LYS A 156 21.04 -5.81 -6.50
CA LYS A 156 19.97 -6.82 -6.41
C LYS A 156 19.21 -6.64 -5.08
N VAL A 157 17.93 -7.01 -5.07
CA VAL A 157 17.03 -6.97 -3.88
C VAL A 157 17.60 -7.75 -2.67
N THR A 158 18.53 -8.68 -2.91
CA THR A 158 19.17 -9.53 -1.89
C THR A 158 20.24 -8.81 -1.06
N SER A 159 20.68 -7.60 -1.44
CA SER A 159 21.59 -6.83 -0.61
C SER A 159 20.86 -6.37 0.65
N ARG A 160 21.44 -6.69 1.78
CA ARG A 160 21.01 -6.51 3.18
C ARG A 160 20.04 -5.35 3.39
N GLN A 161 18.75 -5.67 3.40
CA GLN A 161 17.71 -4.74 3.80
C GLN A 161 17.70 -4.74 5.33
N THR A 162 18.31 -3.75 5.94
CA THR A 162 18.22 -3.56 7.40
C THR A 162 16.81 -3.08 7.69
N ASN A 163 15.90 -4.01 7.94
CA ASN A 163 14.59 -3.67 8.47
C ASN A 163 14.82 -3.02 9.83
N SER A 164 14.56 -1.74 9.93
CA SER A 164 14.58 -1.04 11.20
C SER A 164 13.49 -1.66 12.10
N ALA A 165 13.77 -1.81 13.39
CA ALA A 165 12.76 -2.24 14.36
C ALA A 165 11.51 -1.36 14.30
N ILE A 166 11.67 -0.06 14.00
CA ILE A 166 10.58 0.89 13.78
C ILE A 166 9.71 0.47 12.58
N GLN A 167 10.32 0.05 11.49
CA GLN A 167 9.57 -0.43 10.31
C GLN A 167 8.73 -1.66 10.63
N MET A 168 9.29 -2.58 11.41
CA MET A 168 8.56 -3.77 11.86
C MET A 168 7.39 -3.40 12.76
N LEU A 169 7.58 -2.49 13.72
CA LEU A 169 6.51 -2.01 14.60
C LEU A 169 5.39 -1.29 13.82
N VAL A 170 5.73 -0.43 12.86
CA VAL A 170 4.72 0.26 12.04
C VAL A 170 3.97 -0.73 11.16
N ASN A 171 4.65 -1.71 10.58
CA ASN A 171 4.00 -2.75 9.81
C ASN A 171 3.01 -3.55 10.67
N PHE A 172 3.44 -4.01 11.85
CA PHE A 172 2.55 -4.70 12.79
C PHE A 172 1.39 -3.84 13.26
N GLY A 173 1.63 -2.55 13.56
CA GLY A 173 0.58 -1.62 13.96
C GLY A 173 -0.43 -1.36 12.84
N ALA A 174 0.05 -1.09 11.63
CA ALA A 174 -0.80 -0.81 10.47
C ALA A 174 -1.68 -2.02 10.08
N PHE A 175 -1.21 -3.24 10.32
CA PHE A 175 -1.95 -4.46 10.02
C PHE A 175 -2.72 -5.02 11.21
N GLY A 176 -2.06 -5.15 12.36
CA GLY A 176 -2.60 -5.85 13.50
C GLY A 176 -3.75 -5.11 14.16
N VAL A 177 -3.60 -3.80 14.37
CA VAL A 177 -4.63 -3.00 15.05
C VAL A 177 -5.98 -3.05 14.32
N PRO A 178 -6.07 -2.78 13.00
CA PRO A 178 -7.37 -2.82 12.33
C PRO A 178 -7.96 -4.21 12.23
N LEU A 179 -7.14 -5.26 12.12
CA LEU A 179 -7.65 -6.63 12.10
C LEU A 179 -8.22 -7.06 13.46
N ILE A 180 -7.57 -6.67 14.55
CA ILE A 180 -8.09 -6.90 15.89
C ILE A 180 -9.40 -6.13 16.09
N LEU A 181 -9.43 -4.84 15.72
CA LEU A 181 -10.64 -4.04 15.80
C LEU A 181 -11.76 -4.62 14.92
N TYR A 182 -11.44 -5.05 13.70
CA TYR A 182 -12.40 -5.70 12.82
C TYR A 182 -12.98 -6.96 13.45
N SER A 183 -12.15 -7.84 14.03
CA SER A 183 -12.60 -9.08 14.65
C SER A 183 -13.49 -8.81 15.85
N LEU A 184 -13.16 -7.81 16.68
CA LEU A 184 -13.97 -7.37 17.82
C LEU A 184 -15.32 -6.78 17.38
N LEU A 185 -15.30 -5.88 16.40
CA LEU A 185 -16.51 -5.24 15.88
C LEU A 185 -17.42 -6.24 15.19
N ASN A 186 -16.84 -7.17 14.42
CA ASN A 186 -17.62 -8.22 13.74
C ASN A 186 -18.32 -9.14 14.73
N SER A 187 -17.70 -9.43 15.87
CA SER A 187 -18.32 -10.24 16.92
C SER A 187 -19.45 -9.51 17.66
N LEU A 188 -19.40 -8.16 17.68
CA LEU A 188 -20.38 -7.34 18.44
C LEU A 188 -21.52 -6.81 17.55
N LEU A 189 -21.25 -6.40 16.32
CA LEU A 189 -22.17 -5.62 15.48
C LEU A 189 -22.58 -6.33 14.17
N GLY A 190 -21.94 -7.46 13.83
CA GLY A 190 -22.14 -8.15 12.56
C GLY A 190 -21.38 -7.52 11.38
N GLU A 191 -21.30 -8.28 10.28
CA GLU A 191 -20.41 -7.95 9.15
C GLU A 191 -20.73 -6.63 8.44
N THR A 192 -22.00 -6.36 8.19
CA THR A 192 -22.41 -5.22 7.37
C THR A 192 -22.05 -3.87 8.01
N ILE A 193 -22.27 -3.74 9.31
CA ILE A 193 -21.96 -2.50 10.06
C ILE A 193 -20.44 -2.36 10.21
N THR A 194 -19.73 -3.44 10.42
CA THR A 194 -18.27 -3.45 10.59
C THR A 194 -17.53 -2.94 9.36
N TYR A 195 -18.00 -3.24 8.15
CA TYR A 195 -17.37 -2.76 6.91
C TYR A 195 -17.67 -1.28 6.59
N THR A 196 -18.75 -0.73 7.09
CA THR A 196 -19.07 0.70 6.86
C THR A 196 -18.17 1.64 7.65
N ILE A 197 -17.68 1.22 8.81
CA ILE A 197 -16.79 2.02 9.67
C ILE A 197 -15.47 2.38 8.97
N PRO A 198 -14.67 1.45 8.41
CA PRO A 198 -13.43 1.77 7.72
C PRO A 198 -13.63 2.74 6.55
N VAL A 199 -14.69 2.59 5.78
CA VAL A 199 -15.01 3.48 4.66
C VAL A 199 -15.27 4.91 5.15
N SER A 200 -15.98 5.07 6.26
CA SER A 200 -16.26 6.38 6.84
C SER A 200 -14.99 7.09 7.33
N TYR A 201 -14.07 6.36 7.97
CA TYR A 201 -12.81 6.93 8.45
C TYR A 201 -11.88 7.36 7.31
N THR A 202 -11.85 6.66 6.19
CA THR A 202 -10.99 7.01 5.05
C THR A 202 -11.40 8.32 4.38
N HIS A 203 -12.69 8.64 4.39
CA HIS A 203 -13.18 9.94 3.93
C HIS A 203 -12.74 11.11 4.81
N LEU A 204 -12.53 10.88 6.11
CA LEU A 204 -12.05 11.89 7.05
C LEU A 204 -10.54 12.10 7.00
N THR A 205 -9.77 11.08 6.61
CA THR A 205 -8.29 11.12 6.60
C THR A 205 -7.68 11.45 5.25
N LEU A 206 -8.47 11.45 4.17
CA LEU A 206 -7.97 11.92 2.87
C LEU A 206 -7.62 13.42 2.97
N PRO A 207 -6.38 13.83 2.62
CA PRO A 207 -5.91 15.22 2.77
C PRO A 207 -6.49 16.16 1.71
N THR A 208 -7.77 15.99 1.37
CA THR A 208 -8.42 16.82 0.35
C THR A 208 -8.87 18.17 0.87
N ASN A 209 -8.98 18.37 2.20
CA ASN A 209 -9.59 19.57 2.77
C ASN A 209 -8.68 20.46 3.63
N SER A 210 -7.39 20.21 3.74
CA SER A 210 -6.51 21.03 4.60
C SER A 210 -5.43 21.81 3.86
N LEU A 211 -5.61 22.08 2.57
CA LEU A 211 -4.72 22.91 1.78
C LEU A 211 -5.54 23.97 1.01
N VAL A 212 -6.20 24.85 1.74
CA VAL A 212 -6.53 26.21 1.31
C VAL A 212 -5.64 27.16 2.07
#